data_9e6bd378bf317d0e0bc79f01e21001ee
#
_entry.id   9e6bd378bf317d0e0bc79f01e21001ee
#
_cell.length_a   1.000
_cell.length_b   1.000
_cell.length_c   1.000
_cell.angle_alpha   90.00
_cell.angle_beta   90.00
_cell.angle_gamma   90.00
#
_symmetry.space_group_name_H-M   'P 1'
#
loop_
_entity.id
_entity.type
_entity.pdbx_description
1 polymer ?
#
loop_
_entity_poly.entity_id
_entity_poly.type
_entity_poly.pdbx_seq_one_letter_code
_entity_poly.pdbx_strand_id
1 'polypeptide(L)'
;MQASAKNRSFTQLIEFEIEPRQQSGLVSALSMQTERLAQRYQGLISASVQASDDGRRVLSLLQWQTREAGEAAFRSFESGEQDFWALIRAHQAKTVTFNSFQVLSSIARSHDDALHCNLIS
;
A
#
# COMPACT_ATOMS: atom_id res chain seq x y z
N MET A 1 -28.90 1.77 0.33
CA MET A 1 -28.27 1.43 1.60
C MET A 1 -26.83 1.92 1.63
N GLN A 2 -26.46 2.60 2.66
CA GLN A 2 -25.10 3.10 2.80
C GLN A 2 -24.25 2.10 3.55
N ALA A 3 -23.02 1.90 3.07
CA ALA A 3 -22.04 1.12 3.81
C ALA A 3 -21.60 1.91 5.04
N SER A 4 -21.40 1.25 6.15
CA SER A 4 -20.82 1.89 7.32
C SER A 4 -19.35 2.21 7.02
N ALA A 5 -18.76 3.13 7.78
CA ALA A 5 -17.37 3.53 7.57
C ALA A 5 -16.41 2.33 7.61
N LYS A 6 -16.66 1.37 8.47
CA LYS A 6 -15.78 0.20 8.60
C LYS A 6 -15.93 -0.80 7.47
N ASN A 7 -16.97 -0.65 6.60
CA ASN A 7 -17.14 -1.51 5.43
C ASN A 7 -16.62 -0.86 4.16
N ARG A 8 -16.10 0.35 4.25
CA ARG A 8 -15.54 1.04 3.09
C ARG A 8 -14.11 0.58 2.84
N SER A 9 -13.74 0.61 1.58
CA SER A 9 -12.34 0.36 1.20
C SER A 9 -11.43 1.38 1.85
N PHE A 10 -10.25 0.93 2.19
CA PHE A 10 -9.30 1.67 3.00
C PHE A 10 -7.94 1.60 2.32
N THR A 11 -7.30 2.75 2.13
CA THR A 11 -5.98 2.82 1.49
C THR A 11 -4.94 3.23 2.51
N GLN A 12 -3.85 2.50 2.54
CA GLN A 12 -2.64 2.90 3.26
C GLN A 12 -1.61 3.35 2.24
N LEU A 13 -1.04 4.51 2.47
CA LEU A 13 0.02 5.04 1.65
C LEU A 13 1.28 5.15 2.52
N ILE A 14 2.33 4.48 2.11
CA ILE A 14 3.61 4.53 2.80
C ILE A 14 4.60 5.18 1.85
N GLU A 15 5.15 6.29 2.26
CA GLU A 15 6.11 7.04 1.46
C GLU A 15 7.49 6.92 2.07
N PHE A 16 8.47 6.56 1.24
CA PHE A 16 9.87 6.41 1.63
C PHE A 16 10.69 7.47 0.92
N GLU A 17 11.51 8.18 1.66
CA GLU A 17 12.51 9.07 1.08
C GLU A 17 13.85 8.36 1.13
N ILE A 18 14.54 8.29 -0.01
CA ILE A 18 15.78 7.51 -0.12
C ILE A 18 16.78 8.20 -1.04
N GLU A 19 18.00 7.70 -1.05
CA GLU A 19 18.99 8.08 -2.06
C GLU A 19 18.66 7.38 -3.38
N PRO A 20 18.90 8.04 -4.52
CA PRO A 20 18.57 7.43 -5.82
C PRO A 20 19.17 6.06 -6.05
N ARG A 21 20.37 5.82 -5.55
CA ARG A 21 21.04 4.51 -5.73
C ARG A 21 20.33 3.38 -4.98
N GLN A 22 19.48 3.71 -4.01
CA GLN A 22 18.74 2.71 -3.23
C GLN A 22 17.36 2.44 -3.77
N GLN A 23 16.88 3.25 -4.71
CA GLN A 23 15.49 3.20 -5.13
C GLN A 23 15.10 1.84 -5.73
N SER A 24 15.89 1.33 -6.67
CA SER A 24 15.52 0.08 -7.35
C SER A 24 15.54 -1.11 -6.39
N GLY A 25 16.50 -1.12 -5.47
CA GLY A 25 16.58 -2.19 -4.46
C GLY A 25 15.38 -2.16 -3.52
N LEU A 26 14.99 -0.96 -3.08
CA LEU A 26 13.82 -0.82 -2.22
C LEU A 26 12.54 -1.23 -2.96
N VAL A 27 12.39 -0.83 -4.22
CA VAL A 27 11.23 -1.23 -5.02
C VAL A 27 11.13 -2.75 -5.11
N SER A 28 12.24 -3.43 -5.39
CA SER A 28 12.25 -4.89 -5.48
C SER A 28 11.88 -5.54 -4.15
N ALA A 29 12.43 -5.05 -3.06
CA ALA A 29 12.15 -5.62 -1.74
C ALA A 29 10.70 -5.41 -1.33
N LEU A 30 10.16 -4.20 -1.58
CA LEU A 30 8.77 -3.90 -1.28
C LEU A 30 7.81 -4.73 -2.14
N SER A 31 8.16 -4.95 -3.40
CA SER A 31 7.34 -5.76 -4.29
C SER A 31 7.23 -7.19 -3.78
N MET A 32 8.34 -7.78 -3.36
CA MET A 32 8.35 -9.12 -2.79
C MET A 32 7.54 -9.19 -1.50
N GLN A 33 7.68 -8.18 -0.64
CA GLN A 33 6.91 -8.12 0.60
C GLN A 33 5.43 -8.01 0.32
N THR A 34 5.07 -7.19 -0.66
CA THR A 34 3.67 -6.98 -1.05
C THR A 34 3.03 -8.28 -1.54
N GLU A 35 3.79 -9.07 -2.31
CA GLU A 35 3.30 -10.39 -2.75
C GLU A 35 3.02 -11.30 -1.55
N ARG A 36 3.88 -11.30 -0.55
CA ARG A 36 3.66 -12.10 0.66
C ARG A 36 2.43 -11.63 1.42
N LEU A 37 2.24 -10.30 1.51
CA LEU A 37 1.04 -9.74 2.13
C LEU A 37 -0.22 -10.20 1.41
N ALA A 38 -0.20 -10.18 0.08
CA ALA A 38 -1.36 -10.58 -0.69
C ALA A 38 -1.71 -12.04 -0.46
N GLN A 39 -0.70 -12.90 -0.29
CA GLN A 39 -0.93 -14.31 0.01
C GLN A 39 -1.44 -14.53 1.42
N ARG A 40 -1.00 -13.72 2.36
CA ARG A 40 -1.33 -13.89 3.77
C ARG A 40 -2.65 -13.25 4.18
N TYR A 41 -2.98 -12.11 3.59
CA TYR A 41 -4.14 -11.32 3.99
C TYR A 41 -5.12 -11.21 2.83
N GLN A 42 -6.22 -11.92 2.92
CA GLN A 42 -7.23 -11.93 1.86
C GLN A 42 -7.96 -10.60 1.74
N GLY A 43 -7.92 -9.77 2.77
CA GLY A 43 -8.53 -8.45 2.73
C GLY A 43 -7.80 -7.44 1.86
N LEU A 44 -6.60 -7.76 1.37
CA LEU A 44 -5.87 -6.88 0.47
C LEU A 44 -6.47 -6.96 -0.92
N ILE A 45 -7.04 -5.85 -1.40
CA ILE A 45 -7.71 -5.79 -2.71
C ILE A 45 -6.70 -5.54 -3.82
N SER A 46 -5.81 -4.58 -3.61
CA SER A 46 -4.82 -4.22 -4.61
C SER A 46 -3.64 -3.55 -3.93
N ALA A 47 -2.52 -3.56 -4.61
CA ALA A 47 -1.31 -2.93 -4.10
C ALA A 47 -0.45 -2.49 -5.27
N SER A 48 0.33 -1.44 -5.06
CA SER A 48 1.31 -1.01 -6.04
C SER A 48 2.52 -0.43 -5.33
N VAL A 49 3.67 -0.57 -5.98
CA VAL A 49 4.90 0.07 -5.55
C VAL A 49 5.29 1.00 -6.69
N GLN A 50 5.48 2.27 -6.36
CA GLN A 50 5.73 3.32 -7.35
C GLN A 50 7.02 4.04 -7.03
N ALA A 51 7.80 4.34 -8.06
CA ALA A 51 9.08 5.02 -7.91
C ALA A 51 8.96 6.41 -8.53
N SER A 52 9.46 7.42 -7.82
CA SER A 52 9.47 8.78 -8.35
C SER A 52 10.51 8.93 -9.45
N ASP A 53 10.24 9.83 -10.39
CA ASP A 53 11.14 10.05 -11.53
C ASP A 53 12.48 10.60 -11.10
N ASP A 54 12.53 11.36 -10.00
CA ASP A 54 13.79 11.93 -9.51
C ASP A 54 14.63 10.92 -8.72
N GLY A 55 14.14 9.70 -8.54
CA GLY A 55 14.87 8.66 -7.84
C GLY A 55 14.87 8.76 -6.33
N ARG A 56 14.20 9.74 -5.75
CA ARG A 56 14.34 10.06 -4.33
C ARG A 56 13.21 9.56 -3.46
N ARG A 57 12.13 9.04 -4.06
CA ARG A 57 10.97 8.56 -3.29
C ARG A 57 10.45 7.26 -3.85
N VAL A 58 9.87 6.47 -2.96
CA VAL A 58 9.12 5.26 -3.33
C VAL A 58 7.82 5.32 -2.56
N LEU A 59 6.73 4.96 -3.23
CA LEU A 59 5.42 4.87 -2.61
C LEU A 59 4.97 3.42 -2.60
N SER A 60 4.42 2.99 -1.47
CA SER A 60 3.72 1.72 -1.37
C SER A 60 2.26 2.02 -1.09
N LEU A 61 1.39 1.62 -2.01
CA LEU A 61 -0.05 1.82 -1.87
C LEU A 61 -0.70 0.46 -1.64
N LEU A 62 -1.45 0.36 -0.55
CA LEU A 62 -2.14 -0.88 -0.19
C LEU A 62 -3.61 -0.55 -0.01
N GLN A 63 -4.47 -1.17 -0.80
CA GLN A 63 -5.91 -0.98 -0.68
C GLN A 63 -6.54 -2.21 -0.06
N TRP A 64 -7.25 -2.01 1.04
CA TRP A 64 -7.86 -3.08 1.84
C TRP A 64 -9.36 -3.02 1.74
N GLN A 65 -10.03 -4.17 1.89
CA GLN A 65 -11.49 -4.23 1.89
C GLN A 65 -12.08 -3.41 3.03
N THR A 66 -11.42 -3.42 4.19
CA THR A 66 -11.87 -2.68 5.36
C THR A 66 -10.69 -2.08 6.09
N ARG A 67 -10.96 -1.08 6.93
CA ARG A 67 -9.96 -0.51 7.83
C ARG A 67 -9.39 -1.58 8.77
N GLU A 68 -10.24 -2.45 9.28
CA GLU A 68 -9.81 -3.48 10.21
C GLU A 68 -8.78 -4.42 9.59
N ALA A 69 -8.99 -4.80 8.33
CA ALA A 69 -8.03 -5.66 7.63
C ALA A 69 -6.67 -4.99 7.50
N GLY A 70 -6.66 -3.70 7.12
CA GLY A 70 -5.40 -2.96 6.99
C GLY A 70 -4.71 -2.77 8.32
N GLU A 71 -5.46 -2.45 9.37
CA GLU A 71 -4.88 -2.26 10.70
C GLU A 71 -4.31 -3.56 11.26
N ALA A 72 -4.96 -4.69 10.98
CA ALA A 72 -4.45 -5.98 11.43
C ALA A 72 -3.10 -6.30 10.77
N ALA A 73 -2.97 -6.03 9.47
CA ALA A 73 -1.71 -6.23 8.77
C ALA A 73 -0.63 -5.29 9.30
N PHE A 74 -0.99 -4.04 9.58
CA PHE A 74 -0.04 -3.07 10.10
C PHE A 74 0.48 -3.48 11.49
N ARG A 75 -0.37 -4.05 12.32
CA ARG A 75 0.06 -4.53 13.63
C ARG A 75 1.12 -5.64 13.52
N SER A 76 1.04 -6.46 12.47
CA SER A 76 2.08 -7.48 12.29
C SER A 76 3.41 -6.87 11.88
N PHE A 77 3.42 -5.73 11.20
CA PHE A 77 4.66 -4.98 10.95
C PHE A 77 5.28 -4.52 12.26
N GLU A 78 4.46 -3.96 13.16
CA GLU A 78 4.95 -3.46 14.44
C GLU A 78 5.50 -4.57 15.32
N SER A 79 4.94 -5.76 15.22
CA SER A 79 5.41 -6.91 16.00
C SER A 79 6.68 -7.53 15.43
N GLY A 80 7.13 -7.08 14.27
CA GLY A 80 8.33 -7.59 13.62
C GLY A 80 8.13 -8.84 12.79
N GLU A 81 6.91 -9.33 12.68
CA GLU A 81 6.63 -10.56 11.94
C GLU A 81 6.97 -10.45 10.46
N GLN A 82 6.89 -9.25 9.90
CA GLN A 82 7.07 -9.02 8.48
C GLN A 82 8.45 -8.50 8.10
N ASP A 83 9.34 -8.32 9.02
CA ASP A 83 10.67 -7.77 8.77
C ASP A 83 10.64 -6.42 8.04
N PHE A 84 9.54 -5.69 8.18
CA PHE A 84 9.35 -4.42 7.47
C PHE A 84 10.42 -3.41 7.87
N TRP A 85 10.69 -3.31 9.17
CA TRP A 85 11.68 -2.36 9.68
C TRP A 85 13.10 -2.74 9.27
N ALA A 86 13.39 -4.05 9.17
CA ALA A 86 14.68 -4.51 8.68
C ALA A 86 14.88 -4.12 7.22
N LEU A 87 13.83 -4.20 6.41
CA LEU A 87 13.88 -3.81 5.02
C LEU A 87 14.18 -2.31 4.90
N ILE A 88 13.54 -1.48 5.73
CA ILE A 88 13.77 -0.04 5.74
C ILE A 88 15.24 0.26 6.06
N ARG A 89 15.77 -0.39 7.08
CA ARG A 89 17.16 -0.19 7.47
C ARG A 89 18.13 -0.67 6.41
N ALA A 90 17.85 -1.80 5.78
CA ALA A 90 18.71 -2.36 4.76
C ALA A 90 18.88 -1.43 3.55
N HIS A 91 17.84 -0.68 3.23
CA HIS A 91 17.85 0.23 2.08
C HIS A 91 18.08 1.69 2.49
N GLN A 92 18.37 1.92 3.76
CA GLN A 92 18.79 3.22 4.27
C GLN A 92 17.78 4.32 3.97
N ALA A 93 16.49 4.04 4.17
CA ALA A 93 15.45 5.03 3.98
C ALA A 93 15.66 6.18 4.98
N LYS A 94 15.60 7.41 4.48
CA LYS A 94 15.80 8.59 5.31
C LYS A 94 14.57 8.88 6.15
N THR A 95 13.41 8.79 5.54
CA THR A 95 12.13 8.94 6.23
C THR A 95 11.14 7.94 5.72
N VAL A 96 10.20 7.59 6.58
CA VAL A 96 9.07 6.73 6.22
C VAL A 96 7.82 7.39 6.80
N THR A 97 6.86 7.70 5.94
CA THR A 97 5.63 8.37 6.33
C THR A 97 4.44 7.48 6.04
N PHE A 98 3.55 7.35 7.00
CA PHE A 98 2.35 6.52 6.89
C PHE A 98 1.12 7.41 6.86
N ASN A 99 0.27 7.19 5.85
CA ASN A 99 -1.01 7.89 5.75
C ASN A 99 -2.09 6.88 5.42
N SER A 100 -3.32 7.18 5.85
CA SER A 100 -4.45 6.33 5.57
C SER A 100 -5.62 7.15 5.07
N PHE A 101 -6.39 6.53 4.16
CA PHE A 101 -7.48 7.20 3.46
C PHE A 101 -8.65 6.25 3.31
N GLN A 102 -9.87 6.79 3.34
CA GLN A 102 -11.04 6.04 2.91
C GLN A 102 -11.26 6.29 1.43
N VAL A 103 -11.62 5.24 0.71
CA VAL A 103 -11.99 5.39 -0.69
C VAL A 103 -13.44 5.82 -0.75
N LEU A 104 -13.70 7.03 -1.25
CA LEU A 104 -15.06 7.57 -1.36
C LEU A 104 -15.64 7.36 -2.75
N SER A 105 -14.78 7.31 -3.77
CA SER A 105 -15.20 6.97 -5.12
C SER A 105 -14.02 6.42 -5.87
N SER A 106 -14.28 5.57 -6.83
CA SER A 106 -13.22 5.08 -7.70
C SER A 106 -13.79 4.84 -9.09
N ILE A 107 -12.96 5.04 -10.10
CA ILE A 107 -13.32 4.84 -11.48
C ILE A 107 -12.22 3.97 -12.09
N ALA A 108 -12.61 2.90 -12.72
CA ALA A 108 -11.68 2.01 -13.39
C ALA A 108 -12.18 1.74 -14.80
N ARG A 109 -11.23 1.71 -15.73
CA ARG A 109 -11.55 1.35 -17.12
C ARG A 109 -11.36 -0.14 -17.28
N SER A 110 -12.37 -0.80 -17.85
CA SER A 110 -12.26 -2.23 -18.13
C SER A 110 -11.46 -2.45 -19.42
N HIS A 111 -11.09 -3.70 -19.70
CA HIS A 111 -10.31 -4.00 -20.90
C HIS A 111 -11.06 -3.80 -22.21
N ASP A 112 -12.37 -3.54 -22.16
CA ASP A 112 -13.16 -3.12 -23.35
C ASP A 112 -13.32 -1.61 -23.43
N ASP A 113 -12.53 -0.85 -22.65
CA ASP A 113 -12.51 0.60 -22.58
C ASP A 113 -13.74 1.25 -21.92
N ALA A 114 -14.63 0.48 -21.34
CA ALA A 114 -15.72 1.05 -20.59
C ALA A 114 -15.24 1.56 -19.24
N LEU A 115 -15.79 2.69 -18.80
CA LEU A 115 -15.47 3.23 -17.49
C LEU A 115 -16.40 2.63 -16.45
N HIS A 116 -15.83 2.18 -15.34
CA HIS A 116 -16.57 1.73 -14.18
C HIS A 116 -16.38 2.75 -13.07
N CYS A 117 -17.50 3.25 -12.54
CA CYS A 117 -17.45 4.22 -11.45
C CYS A 117 -18.10 3.62 -10.22
N ASN A 118 -17.34 3.51 -9.14
CA ASN A 118 -17.83 3.03 -7.86
C ASN A 118 -17.86 4.18 -6.88
N LEU A 119 -19.07 4.59 -6.50
CA LEU A 119 -19.25 5.60 -5.47
C LEU A 119 -19.47 4.90 -4.14
N ILE A 120 -18.65 5.25 -3.18
CA ILE A 120 -18.73 4.70 -1.83
C ILE A 120 -19.20 5.82 -0.91
N SER A 121 -20.39 5.71 -0.44
CA SER A 121 -20.94 6.77 0.40
C SER A 121 -21.72 6.20 1.58
#